data_0ff8034118963a21fb68c043ce582db5
#
_entry.id   0ff8034118963a21fb68c043ce582db5
#
_cell.length_a   1.000
_cell.length_b   1.000
_cell.length_c   1.000
_cell.angle_alpha   90.00
_cell.angle_beta   90.00
_cell.angle_gamma   90.00
#
_symmetry.space_group_name_H-M   'P 1'
#
loop_
_entity.id
_entity.type
_entity.pdbx_description
1 polymer ?
#
loop_
_entity_poly.entity_id
_entity_poly.type
_entity_poly.pdbx_seq_one_letter_code
_entity_poly.pdbx_strand_id
1 'polypeptide(L)'
;MGLHAQDGGWILGHLINGTQAEKVRIPHADNSLYPVPAGADEEALVMLSDILPTGFEIGVLAGKVKPGDSVVIVGAGPVGMAALLTAQFYSPAQLIMVDGDTNRLEVAKRFGATDIIDINTQN
;
A
#
# COMPACT_ATOMS: atom_id res chain seq x y z
N MET A 1 11.66 1.37 -13.47
CA MET A 1 11.26 2.79 -13.35
C MET A 1 9.98 2.95 -14.15
N GLY A 2 8.85 3.10 -13.51
CA GLY A 2 7.55 3.20 -14.17
C GLY A 2 7.37 4.52 -14.90
N LEU A 3 6.29 4.63 -15.66
CA LEU A 3 5.82 5.82 -16.38
C LEU A 3 5.83 7.12 -15.54
N HIS A 4 5.89 6.99 -14.23
CA HIS A 4 5.88 8.09 -13.28
C HIS A 4 7.10 9.03 -13.35
N ALA A 5 8.21 8.57 -13.90
CA ALA A 5 9.46 9.33 -13.83
C ALA A 5 9.68 10.27 -15.03
N GLN A 6 9.11 10.01 -16.20
CA GLN A 6 9.37 10.78 -17.40
C GLN A 6 8.29 11.81 -17.77
N ASP A 7 7.03 11.55 -17.41
CA ASP A 7 5.89 12.39 -17.78
C ASP A 7 5.15 13.00 -16.58
N GLY A 8 5.76 13.04 -15.41
CA GLY A 8 5.13 13.56 -14.20
C GLY A 8 4.18 12.60 -13.50
N GLY A 9 4.15 11.33 -13.91
CA GLY A 9 3.34 10.27 -13.31
C GLY A 9 1.83 10.43 -13.52
N TRP A 10 1.08 9.37 -13.27
CA TRP A 10 -0.38 9.40 -13.24
C TRP A 10 -1.03 10.04 -14.47
N ILE A 11 -0.83 9.43 -15.64
CA ILE A 11 -1.36 9.95 -16.90
C ILE A 11 -2.76 9.43 -17.23
N LEU A 12 -3.05 8.15 -16.94
CA LEU A 12 -4.36 7.53 -17.21
C LEU A 12 -5.45 8.10 -16.31
N GLY A 13 -6.55 8.54 -16.92
CA GLY A 13 -7.64 9.19 -16.19
C GLY A 13 -7.34 10.63 -15.75
N HIS A 14 -6.19 11.19 -16.16
CA HIS A 14 -5.75 12.55 -15.86
C HIS A 14 -5.37 13.32 -17.14
N LEU A 15 -4.28 12.94 -17.78
CA LEU A 15 -3.82 13.57 -19.02
C LEU A 15 -4.39 12.92 -20.27
N ILE A 16 -4.74 11.65 -20.19
CA ILE A 16 -5.42 10.87 -21.23
C ILE A 16 -6.58 10.09 -20.62
N ASN A 17 -7.42 9.48 -21.46
CA ASN A 17 -8.56 8.69 -20.99
C ASN A 17 -8.14 7.56 -20.04
N GLY A 18 -9.01 7.26 -19.08
CA GLY A 18 -8.83 6.16 -18.12
C GLY A 18 -9.09 4.79 -18.71
N THR A 19 -9.14 3.79 -17.84
CA THR A 19 -9.17 2.37 -18.21
C THR A 19 -10.55 1.71 -18.09
N GLN A 20 -11.61 2.47 -17.77
CA GLN A 20 -12.98 1.94 -17.74
C GLN A 20 -13.55 1.80 -19.17
N ALA A 21 -13.02 0.83 -19.91
CA ALA A 21 -13.36 0.58 -21.29
C ALA A 21 -13.03 -0.85 -21.68
N GLU A 22 -13.69 -1.39 -22.71
CA GLU A 22 -13.39 -2.72 -23.26
C GLU A 22 -11.97 -2.80 -23.85
N LYS A 23 -11.45 -1.67 -24.34
CA LYS A 23 -10.11 -1.54 -24.91
C LYS A 23 -9.50 -0.24 -24.44
N VAL A 24 -8.25 -0.29 -24.08
CA VAL A 24 -7.49 0.90 -23.64
C VAL A 24 -6.13 0.93 -24.34
N ARG A 25 -5.70 2.15 -24.67
CA ARG A 25 -4.34 2.38 -25.18
C ARG A 25 -3.43 2.72 -24.02
N ILE A 26 -2.45 1.88 -23.75
CA ILE A 26 -1.46 2.08 -22.70
C ILE A 26 -0.17 2.63 -23.34
N PRO A 27 0.24 3.87 -23.06
CA PRO A 27 1.54 4.40 -23.46
C PRO A 27 2.67 3.61 -22.78
N HIS A 28 3.76 3.38 -23.51
CA HIS A 28 4.94 2.68 -22.99
C HIS A 28 4.61 1.32 -22.34
N ALA A 29 3.73 0.54 -22.99
CA ALA A 29 3.21 -0.72 -22.46
C ALA A 29 4.31 -1.70 -22.01
N ASP A 30 5.42 -1.76 -22.75
CA ASP A 30 6.55 -2.64 -22.43
C ASP A 30 7.19 -2.36 -21.06
N ASN A 31 7.03 -1.13 -20.55
CA ASN A 31 7.55 -0.72 -19.24
C ASN A 31 6.48 -0.67 -18.14
N SER A 32 5.21 -0.80 -18.51
CA SER A 32 4.07 -0.54 -17.60
C SER A 32 3.19 -1.75 -17.37
N LEU A 33 3.26 -2.75 -18.23
CA LEU A 33 2.44 -3.95 -18.12
C LEU A 33 3.30 -5.13 -17.69
N TYR A 34 2.75 -5.89 -16.77
CA TYR A 34 3.37 -7.13 -16.28
C TYR A 34 2.44 -8.30 -16.61
N PRO A 35 2.94 -9.38 -17.21
CA PRO A 35 2.16 -10.59 -17.42
C PRO A 35 1.69 -11.16 -16.07
N VAL A 36 0.40 -11.46 -15.97
CA VAL A 36 -0.12 -12.16 -14.79
C VAL A 36 0.36 -13.61 -14.84
N PRO A 37 1.01 -14.12 -13.77
CA PRO A 37 1.44 -15.51 -13.72
C PRO A 37 0.25 -16.48 -13.82
N ALA A 38 0.44 -17.60 -14.50
CA ALA A 38 -0.59 -18.63 -14.60
C ALA A 38 -0.99 -19.14 -13.20
N GLY A 39 -2.29 -19.17 -12.92
CA GLY A 39 -2.83 -19.62 -11.64
C GLY A 39 -2.73 -18.59 -10.50
N ALA A 40 -2.32 -17.36 -10.77
CA ALA A 40 -2.36 -16.30 -9.76
C ALA A 40 -3.81 -15.89 -9.44
N ASP A 41 -4.01 -15.45 -8.21
CA ASP A 41 -5.26 -14.82 -7.77
C ASP A 41 -5.33 -13.39 -8.33
N GLU A 42 -6.09 -13.24 -9.43
CA GLU A 42 -6.21 -11.96 -10.12
C GLU A 42 -6.87 -10.88 -9.24
N GLU A 43 -7.78 -11.26 -8.36
CA GLU A 43 -8.44 -10.34 -7.44
C GLU A 43 -7.43 -9.77 -6.41
N ALA A 44 -6.59 -10.64 -5.85
CA ALA A 44 -5.52 -10.22 -4.96
C ALA A 44 -4.47 -9.33 -5.66
N LEU A 45 -4.17 -9.61 -6.93
CA LEU A 45 -3.20 -8.81 -7.71
C LEU A 45 -3.65 -7.38 -7.95
N VAL A 46 -4.94 -7.06 -7.90
CA VAL A 46 -5.43 -5.68 -8.01
C VAL A 46 -4.80 -4.77 -6.96
N MET A 47 -4.53 -5.30 -5.76
CA MET A 47 -3.90 -4.54 -4.67
C MET A 47 -2.46 -4.12 -4.97
N LEU A 48 -1.80 -4.78 -5.92
CA LEU A 48 -0.44 -4.46 -6.34
C LEU A 48 -0.37 -3.28 -7.31
N SER A 49 -1.50 -2.80 -7.81
CA SER A 49 -1.53 -1.71 -8.80
C SER A 49 -1.13 -0.36 -8.20
N ASP A 50 -1.44 -0.09 -6.92
CA ASP A 50 -1.14 1.17 -6.27
C ASP A 50 -0.97 1.02 -4.74
N ILE A 51 -2.00 0.58 -4.04
CA ILE A 51 -2.13 0.65 -2.58
C ILE A 51 -0.96 -0.05 -1.86
N LEU A 52 -0.63 -1.26 -2.26
CA LEU A 52 0.44 -2.02 -1.60
C LEU A 52 1.83 -1.41 -1.88
N PRO A 53 2.20 -1.10 -3.14
CA PRO A 53 3.44 -0.40 -3.43
C PRO A 53 3.52 0.98 -2.76
N THR A 54 2.44 1.74 -2.73
CA THR A 54 2.40 3.05 -2.07
C THR A 54 2.68 2.93 -0.57
N GLY A 55 2.02 2.02 0.13
CA GLY A 55 2.29 1.76 1.55
C GLY A 55 3.73 1.31 1.79
N PHE A 56 4.28 0.49 0.90
CA PHE A 56 5.65 0.02 0.99
C PHE A 56 6.68 1.13 0.70
N GLU A 57 6.59 1.78 -0.46
CA GLU A 57 7.59 2.76 -0.89
C GLU A 57 7.59 4.01 0.00
N ILE A 58 6.41 4.55 0.29
CA ILE A 58 6.29 5.79 1.07
C ILE A 58 6.32 5.51 2.58
N GLY A 59 5.59 4.50 3.04
CA GLY A 59 5.51 4.20 4.46
C GLY A 59 6.78 3.55 5.01
N VAL A 60 7.31 2.55 4.32
CA VAL A 60 8.39 1.71 4.83
C VAL A 60 9.76 2.15 4.32
N LEU A 61 9.94 2.24 2.99
CA LEU A 61 11.26 2.59 2.43
C LEU A 61 11.62 4.05 2.69
N ALA A 62 10.74 5.00 2.39
CA ALA A 62 10.98 6.41 2.68
C ALA A 62 11.01 6.69 4.20
N GLY A 63 10.21 5.94 4.99
CA GLY A 63 10.25 5.93 6.44
C GLY A 63 11.52 5.31 7.03
N LYS A 64 12.32 4.62 6.20
CA LYS A 64 13.60 3.99 6.58
C LYS A 64 13.46 3.00 7.75
N VAL A 65 12.40 2.24 7.76
CA VAL A 65 12.13 1.21 8.78
C VAL A 65 13.29 0.21 8.84
N LYS A 66 13.74 -0.09 10.06
CA LYS A 66 14.88 -0.97 10.35
C LYS A 66 14.52 -2.02 11.39
N PRO A 67 15.28 -3.12 11.45
CA PRO A 67 15.13 -4.10 12.50
C PRO A 67 15.23 -3.47 13.89
N GLY A 68 14.28 -3.80 14.76
CA GLY A 68 14.22 -3.31 16.14
C GLY A 68 13.53 -1.95 16.31
N ASP A 69 13.10 -1.28 15.27
CA ASP A 69 12.38 0.00 15.35
C ASP A 69 10.99 -0.17 16.00
N SER A 70 10.53 0.89 16.66
CA SER A 70 9.11 1.08 17.00
C SER A 70 8.48 1.96 15.92
N VAL A 71 7.56 1.40 15.17
CA VAL A 71 6.91 2.05 14.03
C VAL A 71 5.47 2.39 14.40
N VAL A 72 5.10 3.65 14.25
CA VAL A 72 3.71 4.11 14.43
C VAL A 72 3.11 4.43 13.08
N ILE A 73 1.96 3.84 12.79
CA ILE A 73 1.19 4.06 11.55
C ILE A 73 -0.13 4.73 11.94
N VAL A 74 -0.34 5.93 11.44
CA VAL A 74 -1.56 6.70 11.69
C VAL A 74 -2.52 6.55 10.51
N GLY A 75 -3.68 5.97 10.79
CA GLY A 75 -4.71 5.62 9.82
C GLY A 75 -4.67 4.13 9.42
N ALA A 76 -5.67 3.38 9.86
CA ALA A 76 -5.84 1.96 9.54
C ALA A 76 -6.68 1.74 8.26
N GLY A 77 -6.58 2.67 7.30
CA GLY A 77 -7.14 2.51 5.95
C GLY A 77 -6.26 1.59 5.07
N PRO A 78 -6.62 1.40 3.79
CA PRO A 78 -5.91 0.48 2.90
C PRO A 78 -4.40 0.75 2.81
N VAL A 79 -3.99 2.02 2.69
CA VAL A 79 -2.56 2.40 2.61
C VAL A 79 -1.83 2.13 3.93
N GLY A 80 -2.44 2.46 5.08
CA GLY A 80 -1.87 2.15 6.39
C GLY A 80 -1.74 0.64 6.63
N MET A 81 -2.73 -0.15 6.21
CA MET A 81 -2.66 -1.61 6.25
C MET A 81 -1.56 -2.16 5.35
N ALA A 82 -1.37 -1.57 4.17
CA ALA A 82 -0.28 -1.93 3.27
C ALA A 82 1.10 -1.63 3.90
N ALA A 83 1.23 -0.47 4.54
CA ALA A 83 2.45 -0.13 5.29
C ALA A 83 2.68 -1.09 6.46
N LEU A 84 1.64 -1.45 7.22
CA LEU A 84 1.71 -2.43 8.31
C LEU A 84 2.22 -3.79 7.81
N LEU A 85 1.62 -4.31 6.73
CA LEU A 85 2.01 -5.60 6.17
C LEU A 85 3.45 -5.60 5.67
N THR A 86 3.85 -4.56 4.98
CA THR A 86 5.18 -4.47 4.35
C THR A 86 6.29 -4.08 5.33
N ALA A 87 5.98 -3.36 6.41
CA ALA A 87 6.92 -3.07 7.49
C ALA A 87 7.46 -4.34 8.17
N GLN A 88 6.66 -5.40 8.23
CA GLN A 88 7.08 -6.68 8.81
C GLN A 88 8.28 -7.32 8.12
N PHE A 89 8.52 -7.03 6.84
CA PHE A 89 9.71 -7.49 6.12
C PHE A 89 11.02 -6.95 6.71
N TYR A 90 10.95 -5.90 7.50
CA TYR A 90 12.11 -5.23 8.13
C TYR A 90 12.28 -5.58 9.62
N SER A 91 11.48 -6.51 10.13
CA SER A 91 11.57 -6.99 11.52
C SER A 91 11.58 -5.87 12.57
N PRO A 92 10.63 -4.93 12.55
CA PRO A 92 10.51 -3.93 13.61
C PRO A 92 10.19 -4.61 14.96
N ALA A 93 10.57 -3.99 16.08
CA ALA A 93 10.24 -4.50 17.39
C ALA A 93 8.76 -4.25 17.76
N GLN A 94 8.20 -3.15 17.25
CA GLN A 94 6.80 -2.78 17.48
C GLN A 94 6.18 -2.22 16.20
N LEU A 95 4.93 -2.57 15.95
CA LEU A 95 4.06 -2.02 14.92
C LEU A 95 2.78 -1.52 15.60
N ILE A 96 2.67 -0.23 15.78
CA ILE A 96 1.57 0.42 16.48
C ILE A 96 0.64 1.07 15.46
N MET A 97 -0.61 0.61 15.42
CA MET A 97 -1.63 1.17 14.54
C MET A 97 -2.53 2.13 15.31
N VAL A 98 -2.73 3.33 14.76
CA VAL A 98 -3.58 4.39 15.33
C VAL A 98 -4.74 4.68 14.39
N ASP A 99 -5.98 4.59 14.88
CA ASP A 99 -7.20 4.95 14.12
C ASP A 99 -8.34 5.28 15.07
N GLY A 100 -9.42 5.85 14.56
CA GLY A 100 -10.69 6.04 15.27
C GLY A 100 -11.75 4.98 14.99
N ASP A 101 -11.49 4.05 14.07
CA ASP A 101 -12.40 2.96 13.73
C ASP A 101 -11.94 1.64 14.37
N THR A 102 -12.68 1.21 15.37
CA THR A 102 -12.38 -0.01 16.14
C THR A 102 -12.33 -1.25 15.25
N ASN A 103 -13.19 -1.34 14.21
CA ASN A 103 -13.19 -2.50 13.30
C ASN A 103 -11.89 -2.56 12.50
N ARG A 104 -11.40 -1.41 12.03
CA ARG A 104 -10.12 -1.32 11.31
C ARG A 104 -8.94 -1.68 12.22
N LEU A 105 -8.97 -1.23 13.47
CA LEU A 105 -7.95 -1.59 14.46
C LEU A 105 -7.93 -3.10 14.75
N GLU A 106 -9.09 -3.76 14.83
CA GLU A 106 -9.15 -5.21 14.96
C GLU A 106 -8.62 -5.96 13.73
N VAL A 107 -8.83 -5.41 12.53
CA VAL A 107 -8.19 -5.94 11.31
C VAL A 107 -6.68 -5.75 11.37
N ALA A 108 -6.19 -4.59 11.82
CA ALA A 108 -4.77 -4.32 11.97
C ALA A 108 -4.08 -5.31 12.92
N LYS A 109 -4.70 -5.67 14.03
CA LYS A 109 -4.21 -6.74 14.92
C LYS A 109 -4.04 -8.07 14.20
N ARG A 110 -5.04 -8.47 13.43
CA ARG A 110 -4.98 -9.72 12.65
C ARG A 110 -3.88 -9.67 11.58
N PHE A 111 -3.54 -8.49 11.10
CA PHE A 111 -2.50 -8.27 10.10
C PHE A 111 -1.11 -8.02 10.70
N GLY A 112 -0.96 -8.14 12.03
CA GLY A 112 0.34 -8.14 12.68
C GLY A 112 0.71 -6.85 13.41
N ALA A 113 -0.24 -5.94 13.65
CA ALA A 113 0.01 -4.85 14.59
C ALA A 113 0.26 -5.42 15.99
N THR A 114 1.36 -5.03 16.62
CA THR A 114 1.69 -5.43 18.01
C THR A 114 0.80 -4.71 18.99
N ASP A 115 0.46 -3.46 18.69
CA ASP A 115 -0.35 -2.59 19.52
C ASP A 115 -1.32 -1.78 18.67
N ILE A 116 -2.42 -1.34 19.28
CA ILE A 116 -3.39 -0.44 18.67
C ILE A 116 -3.71 0.72 19.59
N ILE A 117 -3.98 1.87 19.01
CA ILE A 117 -4.43 3.07 19.71
C ILE A 117 -5.73 3.54 19.09
N ASP A 118 -6.82 3.49 19.83
CA ASP A 118 -8.09 4.09 19.45
C ASP A 118 -8.13 5.53 19.98
N ILE A 119 -8.09 6.49 19.07
CA ILE A 119 -8.07 7.93 19.40
C ILE A 119 -9.36 8.43 20.09
N ASN A 120 -10.43 7.64 20.05
CA ASN A 120 -11.67 7.99 20.74
C ASN A 120 -11.69 7.57 22.22
N THR A 121 -10.81 6.64 22.61
CA THR A 121 -10.81 6.04 23.96
C THR A 121 -9.51 6.26 24.72
N GLN A 122 -8.44 6.62 24.04
CA GLN A 122 -7.12 6.82 24.63
C GLN A 122 -6.66 8.25 24.37
N ASN A 123 -6.39 8.99 25.45
CA ASN A 123 -5.78 10.33 25.42
C ASN A 123 -4.27 10.24 25.57
#